data_37411fd80b7b3288721c924dec3d3f71
#
_entry.id   37411fd80b7b3288721c924dec3d3f71
#
_cell.length_a   1.000
_cell.length_b   1.000
_cell.length_c   1.000
_cell.angle_alpha   90.00
_cell.angle_beta   90.00
_cell.angle_gamma   90.00
#
_symmetry.space_group_name_H-M   'P 1'
#
loop_
_entity.id
_entity.type
_entity.pdbx_description
1 polymer ?
#
loop_
_entity_poly.entity_id
_entity_poly.type
_entity_poly.pdbx_seq_one_letter_code
_entity_poly.pdbx_strand_id
1 'polypeptide(L)'
;MRKIIVVASIMMLFVACGGDDNTITPTPITPPTEVKTNEVTADDLVKFFNLDKQLLVSQALEKAKTTLGKKNINGKELNVTAVSVVKSDNVKGTFTLKVTGICANKAFVKDVDFNGFAVKPSDYDMAKRAVASWKEGVNALTEFDFDALYRLKDTSKFTAEYLQKLVDLKASAINGSANYTFTADDWAKTTISDVRYVPDNNGTGSIAFNISYNGIEGKKGDGRDGSPRLSFSKRDYYATKVTVKTNQTKNMYMRGVYEHIEFYRSYVLNFDASKFVPYFESKHYNYSENAFYLTVRLVARDGQETPLATFTMKVGGFRPISDLSDELTISTYDRLNVFFGKRFRGKAYGDYTAKVKALSQKLWLHLADLYITRDNFQHLLYGREERSDKGNYNVEVWRPNNGSIYNQDVYLEDLKIEVLSAKKVGNFLELTYKFVAANEVSFNGKQHTFKVHLMEE
;
A
#
# COMPACT_ATOMS: atom_id res chain seq x y z
N MET A 1 15.18 -19.76 8.47
CA MET A 1 15.95 -20.93 7.97
C MET A 1 15.97 -20.86 6.45
N ARG A 2 17.11 -20.48 5.88
CA ARG A 2 17.31 -20.41 4.42
C ARG A 2 17.64 -21.81 3.91
N LYS A 3 16.85 -22.33 2.98
CA LYS A 3 17.20 -23.58 2.27
C LYS A 3 18.06 -23.22 1.06
N ILE A 4 19.31 -23.66 1.12
CA ILE A 4 20.26 -23.61 0.01
C ILE A 4 20.01 -24.86 -0.83
N ILE A 5 19.71 -24.69 -2.11
CA ILE A 5 19.66 -25.77 -3.08
C ILE A 5 21.07 -25.85 -3.70
N VAL A 6 21.72 -26.97 -3.45
CA VAL A 6 23.00 -27.33 -4.07
C VAL A 6 22.69 -28.12 -5.33
N VAL A 7 23.08 -27.60 -6.49
CA VAL A 7 23.10 -28.31 -7.76
C VAL A 7 24.45 -28.99 -7.88
N ALA A 8 24.45 -30.31 -7.84
CA ALA A 8 25.63 -31.14 -8.06
C ALA A 8 25.82 -31.37 -9.55
N SER A 9 26.86 -30.80 -10.11
CA SER A 9 27.36 -31.13 -11.48
C SER A 9 28.20 -32.37 -11.39
N ILE A 10 27.80 -33.44 -12.08
CA ILE A 10 28.58 -34.67 -12.25
C ILE A 10 29.53 -34.46 -13.43
N MET A 11 30.81 -34.32 -13.15
CA MET A 11 31.87 -34.43 -14.14
C MET A 11 32.27 -35.91 -14.30
N MET A 12 32.01 -36.49 -15.45
CA MET A 12 32.62 -37.77 -15.82
C MET A 12 34.00 -37.53 -16.43
N LEU A 13 35.02 -37.96 -15.75
CA LEU A 13 36.37 -38.08 -16.25
C LEU A 13 36.50 -39.39 -17.01
N PHE A 14 36.79 -39.34 -18.31
CA PHE A 14 37.33 -40.48 -19.07
C PHE A 14 38.83 -40.36 -19.12
N VAL A 15 39.49 -41.34 -18.52
CA VAL A 15 40.93 -41.58 -18.71
C VAL A 15 41.07 -42.49 -19.91
N ALA A 16 41.79 -42.06 -20.92
CA ALA A 16 42.30 -42.94 -22.00
C ALA A 16 43.82 -42.86 -22.05
N CYS A 17 44.45 -43.99 -21.86
CA CYS A 17 45.88 -44.21 -22.09
C CYS A 17 46.17 -44.63 -23.53
N GLY A 18 47.22 -44.08 -24.07
CA GLY A 18 48.13 -44.85 -24.94
C GLY A 18 48.09 -44.60 -26.42
N GLY A 19 49.15 -43.93 -26.93
CA GLY A 19 49.98 -44.49 -28.06
C GLY A 19 49.70 -43.97 -29.46
N ASP A 20 50.70 -43.27 -29.96
CA ASP A 20 51.25 -43.21 -31.32
C ASP A 20 50.74 -42.15 -32.29
N ASP A 21 51.77 -41.45 -32.74
CA ASP A 21 51.85 -40.43 -33.77
C ASP A 21 51.02 -40.69 -35.03
N ASN A 22 50.16 -39.74 -35.37
CA ASN A 22 50.05 -39.27 -36.76
C ASN A 22 49.32 -37.94 -36.77
N THR A 23 50.00 -36.88 -37.10
CA THR A 23 49.52 -35.54 -37.33
C THR A 23 48.46 -35.50 -38.42
N ILE A 24 47.18 -35.51 -38.02
CA ILE A 24 46.07 -35.09 -38.90
C ILE A 24 45.45 -33.88 -38.25
N THR A 25 45.60 -32.72 -38.89
CA THR A 25 44.92 -31.46 -38.52
C THR A 25 43.42 -31.68 -38.52
N PRO A 26 42.70 -31.47 -37.37
CA PRO A 26 41.26 -31.62 -37.39
C PRO A 26 40.65 -30.45 -38.14
N THR A 27 39.94 -30.75 -39.22
CA THR A 27 39.02 -29.83 -39.87
C THR A 27 37.99 -29.37 -38.84
N PRO A 28 37.67 -28.07 -38.74
CA PRO A 28 36.63 -27.59 -37.82
C PRO A 28 35.30 -28.29 -38.14
N ILE A 29 34.82 -29.07 -37.20
CA ILE A 29 33.46 -29.63 -37.25
C ILE A 29 32.51 -28.44 -37.12
N THR A 30 31.96 -28.01 -38.24
CA THR A 30 30.81 -27.10 -38.27
C THR A 30 29.68 -27.77 -37.46
N PRO A 31 29.08 -27.11 -36.47
CA PRO A 31 27.92 -27.68 -35.78
C PRO A 31 26.88 -28.08 -36.83
N PRO A 32 26.19 -29.21 -36.66
CA PRO A 32 25.15 -29.60 -37.61
C PRO A 32 24.15 -28.45 -37.70
N THR A 33 24.07 -27.88 -38.90
CA THR A 33 23.01 -26.91 -39.24
C THR A 33 21.69 -27.65 -38.97
N GLU A 34 20.91 -27.19 -38.00
CA GLU A 34 19.55 -27.69 -37.80
C GLU A 34 18.84 -27.66 -39.16
N VAL A 35 18.64 -28.83 -39.72
CA VAL A 35 17.78 -28.97 -40.89
C VAL A 35 16.39 -28.57 -40.47
N LYS A 36 16.01 -27.31 -40.70
CA LYS A 36 14.65 -26.84 -40.53
C LYS A 36 13.77 -27.69 -41.42
N THR A 37 13.17 -28.72 -40.84
CA THR A 37 12.19 -29.54 -41.55
C THR A 37 11.05 -28.64 -41.96
N ASN A 38 10.77 -28.51 -43.25
CA ASN A 38 9.67 -27.72 -43.79
C ASN A 38 8.29 -28.36 -43.48
N GLU A 39 8.26 -29.30 -42.55
CA GLU A 39 7.06 -30.00 -42.17
C GLU A 39 6.26 -29.19 -41.13
N VAL A 40 4.96 -29.04 -41.34
CA VAL A 40 4.06 -28.38 -40.43
C VAL A 40 3.73 -29.30 -39.25
N THR A 41 4.03 -28.85 -38.04
CA THR A 41 3.75 -29.58 -36.80
C THR A 41 2.42 -29.17 -36.18
N ALA A 42 1.91 -29.96 -35.20
CA ALA A 42 0.75 -29.58 -34.39
C ALA A 42 1.00 -28.29 -33.62
N ASP A 43 2.23 -28.09 -33.10
CA ASP A 43 2.60 -26.88 -32.34
C ASP A 43 2.64 -25.63 -33.23
N ASP A 44 3.07 -25.76 -34.49
CA ASP A 44 3.02 -24.67 -35.48
C ASP A 44 1.54 -24.23 -35.69
N LEU A 45 0.62 -25.19 -35.77
CA LEU A 45 -0.79 -24.92 -35.95
C LEU A 45 -1.48 -24.38 -34.68
N VAL A 46 -1.08 -24.86 -33.49
CA VAL A 46 -1.53 -24.26 -32.21
C VAL A 46 -1.18 -22.78 -32.18
N LYS A 47 0.05 -22.42 -32.52
CA LYS A 47 0.50 -21.02 -32.60
C LYS A 47 -0.19 -20.26 -33.73
N PHE A 48 -0.37 -20.87 -34.87
CA PHE A 48 -1.04 -20.26 -36.01
C PHE A 48 -2.48 -19.86 -35.69
N PHE A 49 -3.26 -20.77 -35.13
CA PHE A 49 -4.64 -20.57 -34.73
C PHE A 49 -4.76 -19.82 -33.40
N ASN A 50 -3.65 -19.57 -32.69
CA ASN A 50 -3.60 -18.99 -31.35
C ASN A 50 -4.54 -19.74 -30.38
N LEU A 51 -4.40 -21.07 -30.33
CA LEU A 51 -5.23 -21.94 -29.49
C LEU A 51 -4.69 -21.98 -28.07
N ASP A 52 -5.54 -21.59 -27.12
CA ASP A 52 -5.29 -21.74 -25.70
C ASP A 52 -5.92 -23.05 -25.22
N LYS A 53 -5.19 -23.80 -24.39
CA LYS A 53 -5.69 -25.03 -23.76
C LYS A 53 -6.87 -24.81 -22.80
N GLN A 54 -7.09 -23.59 -22.38
CA GLN A 54 -8.26 -23.18 -21.57
C GLN A 54 -9.56 -23.10 -22.42
N LEU A 55 -9.48 -23.10 -23.73
CA LEU A 55 -10.64 -23.13 -24.60
C LEU A 55 -11.33 -24.50 -24.55
N LEU A 56 -12.66 -24.50 -24.55
CA LEU A 56 -13.43 -25.70 -24.86
C LEU A 56 -13.13 -26.19 -26.27
N VAL A 57 -13.27 -27.47 -26.52
CA VAL A 57 -13.08 -28.05 -27.87
C VAL A 57 -13.94 -27.30 -28.92
N SER A 58 -15.21 -26.98 -28.58
CA SER A 58 -16.08 -26.21 -29.49
C SER A 58 -15.54 -24.81 -29.79
N GLN A 59 -15.01 -24.11 -28.81
CA GLN A 59 -14.43 -22.78 -28.99
C GLN A 59 -13.13 -22.82 -29.78
N ALA A 60 -12.29 -23.84 -29.51
CA ALA A 60 -11.04 -24.04 -30.23
C ALA A 60 -11.31 -24.39 -31.72
N LEU A 61 -12.30 -25.21 -31.98
CA LEU A 61 -12.72 -25.57 -33.34
C LEU A 61 -13.24 -24.35 -34.12
N GLU A 62 -14.07 -23.50 -33.51
CA GLU A 62 -14.60 -22.31 -34.13
C GLU A 62 -13.48 -21.32 -34.45
N LYS A 63 -12.56 -21.12 -33.50
CA LYS A 63 -11.40 -20.26 -33.69
C LYS A 63 -10.48 -20.77 -34.80
N ALA A 64 -10.25 -22.08 -34.87
CA ALA A 64 -9.45 -22.67 -35.95
C ALA A 64 -10.07 -22.50 -37.33
N LYS A 65 -11.41 -22.68 -37.44
CA LYS A 65 -12.14 -22.52 -38.71
C LYS A 65 -12.13 -21.09 -39.23
N THR A 66 -12.17 -20.12 -38.31
CA THR A 66 -12.23 -18.69 -38.68
C THR A 66 -10.84 -18.06 -38.88
N THR A 67 -9.76 -18.73 -38.42
CA THR A 67 -8.39 -18.23 -38.54
C THR A 67 -7.70 -18.80 -39.78
N LEU A 68 -7.89 -18.14 -40.92
CA LEU A 68 -7.25 -18.50 -42.19
C LEU A 68 -6.25 -17.43 -42.64
N GLY A 69 -5.43 -17.72 -43.67
CA GLY A 69 -4.50 -16.77 -44.28
C GLY A 69 -3.05 -17.01 -43.94
N LYS A 70 -2.18 -15.98 -44.04
CA LYS A 70 -0.73 -16.07 -43.88
C LYS A 70 -0.25 -15.58 -42.51
N LYS A 71 0.65 -16.34 -41.91
CA LYS A 71 1.39 -15.94 -40.69
C LYS A 71 2.79 -16.52 -40.72
N ASN A 72 3.74 -15.84 -40.11
CA ASN A 72 5.10 -16.38 -39.88
C ASN A 72 5.08 -17.06 -38.49
N ILE A 73 5.29 -18.37 -38.50
CA ILE A 73 5.30 -19.22 -37.29
C ILE A 73 6.66 -19.93 -37.21
N ASN A 74 7.42 -19.68 -36.14
CA ASN A 74 8.72 -20.29 -35.92
C ASN A 74 9.71 -20.09 -37.10
N GLY A 75 9.62 -18.94 -37.79
CA GLY A 75 10.45 -18.61 -38.96
C GLY A 75 10.02 -19.29 -40.28
N LYS A 76 8.83 -19.94 -40.30
CA LYS A 76 8.23 -20.51 -41.52
C LYS A 76 7.02 -19.64 -41.93
N GLU A 77 6.95 -19.27 -43.22
CA GLU A 77 5.71 -18.67 -43.76
C GLU A 77 4.69 -19.79 -43.94
N LEU A 78 3.62 -19.72 -43.16
CA LEU A 78 2.52 -20.65 -43.18
C LEU A 78 1.23 -19.93 -43.68
N ASN A 79 0.65 -20.43 -44.77
CA ASN A 79 -0.61 -19.93 -45.31
C ASN A 79 -1.65 -21.06 -45.23
N VAL A 80 -2.59 -20.95 -44.30
CA VAL A 80 -3.69 -21.93 -44.15
C VAL A 80 -4.86 -21.47 -45.01
N THR A 81 -5.27 -22.32 -45.94
CA THR A 81 -6.35 -22.00 -46.91
C THR A 81 -7.69 -22.65 -46.57
N ALA A 82 -7.66 -23.80 -45.90
CA ALA A 82 -8.89 -24.47 -45.44
C ALA A 82 -8.65 -25.31 -44.19
N VAL A 83 -9.70 -25.37 -43.36
CA VAL A 83 -9.75 -26.18 -42.14
C VAL A 83 -11.09 -26.94 -42.11
N SER A 84 -11.04 -28.25 -41.89
CA SER A 84 -12.27 -29.05 -41.64
C SER A 84 -12.05 -29.95 -40.41
N VAL A 85 -13.13 -30.23 -39.71
CA VAL A 85 -13.10 -31.13 -38.53
C VAL A 85 -13.21 -32.57 -39.00
N VAL A 86 -12.26 -33.41 -38.61
CA VAL A 86 -12.28 -34.86 -38.86
C VAL A 86 -13.02 -35.58 -37.72
N LYS A 87 -12.65 -35.27 -36.49
CA LYS A 87 -13.32 -35.76 -35.28
C LYS A 87 -13.20 -34.76 -34.13
N SER A 88 -14.09 -34.83 -33.17
CA SER A 88 -14.00 -34.08 -31.92
C SER A 88 -14.57 -34.90 -30.76
N ASP A 89 -13.94 -34.77 -29.59
CA ASP A 89 -14.40 -35.37 -28.36
C ASP A 89 -14.36 -34.34 -27.25
N ASN A 90 -15.54 -33.81 -26.97
CA ASN A 90 -15.69 -32.77 -25.92
C ASN A 90 -15.48 -33.29 -24.51
N VAL A 91 -15.59 -34.62 -24.31
CA VAL A 91 -15.40 -35.28 -23.01
C VAL A 91 -13.93 -35.51 -22.71
N LYS A 92 -13.15 -35.80 -23.77
CA LYS A 92 -11.69 -35.99 -23.63
C LYS A 92 -10.87 -34.74 -23.89
N GLY A 93 -11.49 -33.64 -24.31
CA GLY A 93 -10.77 -32.39 -24.62
C GLY A 93 -9.85 -32.55 -25.85
N THR A 94 -10.29 -33.34 -26.85
CA THR A 94 -9.48 -33.65 -28.04
C THR A 94 -10.26 -33.40 -29.34
N PHE A 95 -9.55 -33.07 -30.38
CA PHE A 95 -10.10 -32.99 -31.75
C PHE A 95 -9.01 -33.15 -32.78
N THR A 96 -9.42 -33.55 -34.01
CA THR A 96 -8.55 -33.66 -35.16
C THR A 96 -9.06 -32.74 -36.24
N LEU A 97 -8.16 -31.91 -36.77
CA LEU A 97 -8.44 -31.05 -37.91
C LEU A 97 -7.70 -31.55 -39.15
N LYS A 98 -8.36 -31.55 -40.29
CA LYS A 98 -7.74 -31.58 -41.59
C LYS A 98 -7.42 -30.15 -42.00
N VAL A 99 -6.12 -29.86 -42.12
CA VAL A 99 -5.61 -28.53 -42.47
C VAL A 99 -4.95 -28.57 -43.82
N THR A 100 -5.41 -27.68 -44.69
CA THR A 100 -4.88 -27.49 -46.05
C THR A 100 -4.18 -26.13 -46.14
N GLY A 101 -3.00 -26.09 -46.75
CA GLY A 101 -2.28 -24.84 -46.87
C GLY A 101 -0.98 -24.95 -47.65
N ILE A 102 -0.15 -23.90 -47.51
CA ILE A 102 1.18 -23.79 -48.10
C ILE A 102 2.16 -23.46 -46.99
N CYS A 103 3.26 -24.20 -46.86
CA CYS A 103 4.34 -23.89 -45.92
C CYS A 103 5.65 -23.82 -46.71
N ALA A 104 6.39 -22.71 -46.62
CA ALA A 104 7.65 -22.49 -47.36
C ALA A 104 7.54 -22.86 -48.84
N ASN A 105 6.50 -22.38 -49.53
CA ASN A 105 6.17 -22.61 -50.94
C ASN A 105 5.80 -24.06 -51.32
N LYS A 106 5.54 -24.96 -50.36
CA LYS A 106 5.07 -26.32 -50.60
C LYS A 106 3.64 -26.49 -50.08
N ALA A 107 2.76 -26.99 -50.91
CA ALA A 107 1.40 -27.33 -50.51
C ALA A 107 1.41 -28.52 -49.56
N PHE A 108 0.52 -28.50 -48.58
CA PHE A 108 0.29 -29.59 -47.63
C PHE A 108 -1.20 -29.80 -47.37
N VAL A 109 -1.55 -31.06 -47.13
CA VAL A 109 -2.82 -31.47 -46.56
C VAL A 109 -2.50 -32.44 -45.44
N LYS A 110 -2.90 -32.13 -44.21
CA LYS A 110 -2.53 -32.92 -43.04
C LYS A 110 -3.66 -33.02 -42.06
N ASP A 111 -3.91 -34.23 -41.54
CA ASP A 111 -4.74 -34.44 -40.37
C ASP A 111 -3.85 -34.27 -39.13
N VAL A 112 -4.31 -33.38 -38.21
CA VAL A 112 -3.52 -33.03 -37.03
C VAL A 112 -4.40 -33.20 -35.79
N ASP A 113 -3.89 -33.96 -34.82
CA ASP A 113 -4.53 -34.20 -33.53
C ASP A 113 -4.16 -33.11 -32.53
N PHE A 114 -5.15 -32.57 -31.85
CA PHE A 114 -5.05 -31.61 -30.76
C PHE A 114 -5.62 -32.23 -29.50
N ASN A 115 -4.95 -32.04 -28.37
CA ASN A 115 -5.36 -32.60 -27.08
C ASN A 115 -5.12 -31.63 -25.93
N GLY A 116 -5.68 -31.95 -24.74
CA GLY A 116 -5.49 -31.21 -23.50
C GLY A 116 -6.29 -29.89 -23.43
N PHE A 117 -7.39 -29.78 -24.23
CA PHE A 117 -8.30 -28.64 -24.15
C PHE A 117 -9.27 -28.79 -22.98
N ALA A 118 -9.80 -27.65 -22.51
CA ALA A 118 -10.75 -27.66 -21.40
C ALA A 118 -11.97 -28.51 -21.74
N VAL A 119 -12.40 -29.26 -20.76
CA VAL A 119 -13.60 -30.12 -20.83
C VAL A 119 -14.65 -29.46 -19.95
N LYS A 120 -15.88 -29.28 -20.49
CA LYS A 120 -16.97 -28.85 -19.63
C LYS A 120 -17.31 -29.98 -18.66
N PRO A 121 -17.17 -29.76 -17.35
CA PRO A 121 -17.50 -30.76 -16.36
C PRO A 121 -19.00 -31.10 -16.37
N SER A 122 -19.40 -32.24 -15.83
CA SER A 122 -20.81 -32.57 -15.58
C SER A 122 -21.40 -31.55 -14.58
N ASP A 123 -22.72 -31.41 -14.55
CA ASP A 123 -23.41 -30.55 -13.58
C ASP A 123 -23.05 -30.94 -12.12
N TYR A 124 -22.85 -32.23 -11.88
CA TYR A 124 -22.37 -32.74 -10.61
C TYR A 124 -20.96 -32.23 -10.27
N ASP A 125 -20.03 -32.27 -11.23
CA ASP A 125 -18.65 -31.77 -11.03
C ASP A 125 -18.63 -30.25 -10.92
N MET A 126 -19.46 -29.54 -11.68
CA MET A 126 -19.63 -28.08 -11.56
C MET A 126 -20.04 -27.70 -10.14
N ALA A 127 -20.97 -28.42 -9.53
CA ALA A 127 -21.39 -28.21 -8.14
C ALA A 127 -20.32 -28.58 -7.12
N LYS A 128 -19.76 -29.83 -7.25
CA LYS A 128 -18.89 -30.39 -6.21
C LYS A 128 -17.43 -29.98 -6.25
N ARG A 129 -16.97 -29.44 -7.37
CA ARG A 129 -15.55 -29.06 -7.61
C ARG A 129 -15.33 -27.57 -7.82
N ALA A 130 -16.35 -26.75 -7.56
CA ALA A 130 -16.25 -25.32 -7.68
C ALA A 130 -15.22 -24.75 -6.69
N VAL A 131 -14.32 -23.92 -7.21
CA VAL A 131 -13.38 -23.10 -6.45
C VAL A 131 -13.57 -21.65 -6.82
N ALA A 132 -13.33 -20.74 -5.89
CA ALA A 132 -13.52 -19.31 -6.06
C ALA A 132 -12.22 -18.53 -5.93
N SER A 133 -12.08 -17.46 -6.70
CA SER A 133 -11.02 -16.49 -6.56
C SER A 133 -11.57 -15.09 -6.85
N TRP A 134 -10.97 -14.04 -6.25
CA TRP A 134 -11.28 -12.68 -6.67
C TRP A 134 -10.88 -12.50 -8.13
N LYS A 135 -11.68 -11.76 -8.90
CA LYS A 135 -11.32 -11.39 -10.27
C LYS A 135 -10.06 -10.55 -10.29
N GLU A 136 -9.30 -10.67 -11.36
CA GLU A 136 -8.14 -9.81 -11.61
C GLU A 136 -8.58 -8.33 -11.64
N GLY A 137 -7.83 -7.47 -10.93
CA GLY A 137 -8.13 -6.04 -10.81
C GLY A 137 -9.20 -5.67 -9.78
N VAL A 138 -9.93 -6.62 -9.20
CA VAL A 138 -10.90 -6.35 -8.13
C VAL A 138 -10.18 -6.10 -6.81
N ASN A 139 -10.41 -4.93 -6.22
CA ASN A 139 -10.01 -4.68 -4.84
C ASN A 139 -11.14 -5.09 -3.89
N ALA A 140 -11.01 -6.29 -3.32
CA ALA A 140 -12.01 -6.84 -2.42
C ALA A 140 -12.31 -5.93 -1.21
N LEU A 141 -11.33 -5.17 -0.71
CA LEU A 141 -11.48 -4.31 0.47
C LEU A 141 -12.38 -3.09 0.20
N THR A 142 -12.51 -2.67 -1.05
CA THR A 142 -13.35 -1.51 -1.43
C THR A 142 -14.65 -1.91 -2.11
N GLU A 143 -14.67 -3.03 -2.83
CA GLU A 143 -15.79 -3.41 -3.68
C GLU A 143 -16.73 -4.43 -3.04
N PHE A 144 -16.23 -5.27 -2.11
CA PHE A 144 -17.06 -6.21 -1.37
C PHE A 144 -17.63 -5.56 -0.11
N ASP A 145 -18.95 -5.59 0.06
CA ASP A 145 -19.62 -5.04 1.24
C ASP A 145 -19.52 -5.97 2.45
N PHE A 146 -18.33 -6.03 3.02
CA PHE A 146 -18.07 -6.86 4.18
C PHE A 146 -18.83 -6.40 5.44
N ASP A 147 -19.09 -5.11 5.58
CA ASP A 147 -19.81 -4.57 6.74
C ASP A 147 -21.25 -5.10 6.80
N ALA A 148 -21.93 -5.19 5.64
CA ALA A 148 -23.24 -5.82 5.56
C ALA A 148 -23.20 -7.28 5.99
N LEU A 149 -22.21 -8.06 5.51
CA LEU A 149 -22.07 -9.47 5.89
C LEU A 149 -21.74 -9.66 7.36
N TYR A 150 -20.71 -8.93 7.83
CA TYR A 150 -20.11 -9.22 9.14
C TYR A 150 -20.88 -8.55 10.28
N ARG A 151 -21.21 -7.28 10.16
CA ARG A 151 -21.86 -6.50 11.20
C ARG A 151 -23.39 -6.55 11.14
N LEU A 152 -23.94 -6.28 9.96
CA LEU A 152 -25.40 -6.22 9.79
C LEU A 152 -26.07 -7.57 9.63
N LYS A 153 -25.27 -8.63 9.34
CA LYS A 153 -25.78 -9.99 9.06
C LYS A 153 -26.77 -10.03 7.90
N ASP A 154 -26.69 -9.03 7.01
CA ASP A 154 -27.53 -8.96 5.81
C ASP A 154 -26.87 -9.74 4.67
N THR A 155 -27.34 -10.95 4.46
CA THR A 155 -26.85 -11.82 3.37
C THR A 155 -27.69 -11.71 2.11
N SER A 156 -28.78 -10.96 2.12
CA SER A 156 -29.78 -10.93 1.04
C SER A 156 -29.20 -10.42 -0.30
N LYS A 157 -28.22 -9.54 -0.26
CA LYS A 157 -27.58 -8.98 -1.45
C LYS A 157 -26.48 -9.85 -2.07
N PHE A 158 -25.99 -10.86 -1.36
CA PHE A 158 -24.88 -11.71 -1.85
C PHE A 158 -25.39 -12.81 -2.77
N THR A 159 -26.06 -12.40 -3.84
CA THR A 159 -26.60 -13.29 -4.89
C THR A 159 -25.51 -13.75 -5.85
N ALA A 160 -25.82 -14.73 -6.69
CA ALA A 160 -24.92 -15.16 -7.77
C ALA A 160 -24.57 -13.99 -8.71
N GLU A 161 -25.51 -13.14 -9.02
CA GLU A 161 -25.28 -11.95 -9.88
C GLU A 161 -24.33 -10.95 -9.21
N TYR A 162 -24.49 -10.69 -7.90
CA TYR A 162 -23.57 -9.82 -7.16
C TYR A 162 -22.15 -10.38 -7.15
N LEU A 163 -22.01 -11.67 -6.81
CA LEU A 163 -20.69 -12.31 -6.74
C LEU A 163 -20.04 -12.48 -8.12
N GLN A 164 -20.82 -12.70 -9.17
CA GLN A 164 -20.30 -12.77 -10.56
C GLN A 164 -19.53 -11.51 -10.96
N LYS A 165 -19.85 -10.34 -10.41
CA LYS A 165 -19.12 -9.09 -10.69
C LYS A 165 -17.73 -9.07 -10.07
N LEU A 166 -17.54 -9.77 -8.97
CA LEU A 166 -16.34 -9.69 -8.12
C LEU A 166 -15.48 -10.95 -8.14
N VAL A 167 -16.05 -12.10 -8.52
CA VAL A 167 -15.48 -13.43 -8.31
C VAL A 167 -15.45 -14.23 -9.59
N ASP A 168 -14.35 -14.93 -9.82
CA ASP A 168 -14.26 -16.03 -10.78
C ASP A 168 -14.56 -17.36 -10.09
N LEU A 169 -15.44 -18.14 -10.69
CA LEU A 169 -15.67 -19.54 -10.32
C LEU A 169 -15.03 -20.47 -11.35
N LYS A 170 -14.38 -21.52 -10.86
CA LYS A 170 -13.80 -22.56 -11.70
C LYS A 170 -14.15 -23.93 -11.14
N ALA A 171 -14.55 -24.86 -11.98
CA ALA A 171 -14.54 -26.26 -11.60
C ALA A 171 -13.12 -26.80 -11.73
N SER A 172 -12.56 -27.34 -10.64
CA SER A 172 -11.19 -27.86 -10.65
C SER A 172 -11.04 -29.05 -11.60
N ALA A 173 -9.84 -29.19 -12.15
CA ALA A 173 -9.49 -30.17 -13.17
C ALA A 173 -9.95 -31.60 -12.87
N ILE A 174 -10.36 -32.33 -13.91
CA ILE A 174 -10.71 -33.75 -13.89
C ILE A 174 -9.71 -34.47 -14.78
N ASN A 175 -9.06 -35.52 -14.25
CA ASN A 175 -8.18 -36.42 -15.02
C ASN A 175 -7.12 -35.68 -15.86
N GLY A 176 -6.49 -34.62 -15.29
CA GLY A 176 -5.42 -33.88 -15.97
C GLY A 176 -5.89 -32.86 -17.02
N SER A 177 -7.21 -32.65 -17.18
CA SER A 177 -7.74 -31.55 -17.97
C SER A 177 -7.50 -30.20 -17.28
N ALA A 178 -7.61 -29.10 -18.02
CA ALA A 178 -7.53 -27.75 -17.44
C ALA A 178 -8.77 -27.45 -16.57
N ASN A 179 -8.63 -26.50 -15.62
CA ASN A 179 -9.78 -26.01 -14.86
C ASN A 179 -10.79 -25.34 -15.82
N TYR A 180 -12.07 -25.63 -15.59
CA TYR A 180 -13.14 -25.02 -16.37
C TYR A 180 -13.63 -23.73 -15.69
N THR A 181 -13.55 -22.59 -16.37
CA THR A 181 -14.06 -21.31 -15.86
C THR A 181 -15.56 -21.19 -16.16
N PHE A 182 -16.36 -20.80 -15.16
CA PHE A 182 -17.80 -20.62 -15.30
C PHE A 182 -18.10 -19.48 -16.30
N THR A 183 -18.90 -19.80 -17.29
CA THR A 183 -19.43 -18.81 -18.26
C THR A 183 -20.60 -18.03 -17.66
N ALA A 184 -21.09 -16.99 -18.37
CA ALA A 184 -22.32 -16.29 -17.96
C ALA A 184 -23.53 -17.26 -17.85
N ASP A 185 -23.63 -18.23 -18.77
CA ASP A 185 -24.70 -19.24 -18.75
C ASP A 185 -24.56 -20.19 -17.55
N ASP A 186 -23.34 -20.46 -17.11
CA ASP A 186 -23.11 -21.28 -15.91
C ASP A 186 -23.47 -20.49 -14.65
N TRP A 187 -23.14 -19.22 -14.60
CA TRP A 187 -23.56 -18.35 -13.50
C TRP A 187 -25.08 -18.24 -13.39
N ALA A 188 -25.80 -18.17 -14.52
CA ALA A 188 -27.26 -18.17 -14.54
C ALA A 188 -27.89 -19.46 -13.95
N LYS A 189 -27.15 -20.59 -13.94
CA LYS A 189 -27.55 -21.87 -13.33
C LYS A 189 -27.02 -22.03 -11.92
N THR A 190 -26.29 -21.05 -11.41
CA THR A 190 -25.64 -21.10 -10.09
C THR A 190 -26.48 -20.41 -9.05
N THR A 191 -26.75 -21.08 -7.94
CA THR A 191 -27.36 -20.49 -6.75
C THR A 191 -26.33 -20.39 -5.64
N ILE A 192 -26.25 -19.23 -5.02
CA ILE A 192 -25.37 -18.96 -3.87
C ILE A 192 -26.21 -18.96 -2.60
N SER A 193 -25.70 -19.59 -1.56
CA SER A 193 -26.34 -19.61 -0.24
C SER A 193 -25.29 -19.63 0.89
N ASP A 194 -25.72 -19.33 2.10
CA ASP A 194 -24.91 -19.42 3.32
C ASP A 194 -23.57 -18.66 3.19
N VAL A 195 -23.66 -17.41 2.71
CA VAL A 195 -22.49 -16.52 2.63
C VAL A 195 -22.10 -16.12 4.06
N ARG A 196 -20.84 -16.39 4.42
CA ARG A 196 -20.34 -16.16 5.78
C ARG A 196 -18.87 -15.84 5.80
N TYR A 197 -18.45 -15.15 6.85
CA TYR A 197 -17.04 -14.95 7.15
C TYR A 197 -16.53 -16.07 8.07
N VAL A 198 -15.44 -16.70 7.67
CA VAL A 198 -14.75 -17.73 8.46
C VAL A 198 -13.42 -17.14 8.93
N PRO A 199 -13.31 -16.74 10.21
CA PRO A 199 -12.07 -16.15 10.73
C PRO A 199 -10.97 -17.20 10.85
N ASP A 200 -9.72 -16.75 10.75
CA ASP A 200 -8.54 -17.47 11.21
C ASP A 200 -7.84 -16.75 12.37
N ASN A 201 -6.72 -17.28 12.84
CA ASN A 201 -6.12 -16.86 14.12
C ASN A 201 -5.48 -15.47 14.11
N ASN A 202 -5.38 -14.76 12.97
CA ASN A 202 -4.58 -13.53 12.84
C ASN A 202 -5.37 -12.31 12.34
N GLY A 203 -6.70 -12.29 12.51
CA GLY A 203 -7.56 -11.20 11.99
C GLY A 203 -7.72 -11.23 10.47
N THR A 204 -7.15 -12.24 9.81
CA THR A 204 -7.47 -12.67 8.45
C THR A 204 -8.55 -13.73 8.49
N GLY A 205 -9.00 -14.15 7.34
CA GLY A 205 -10.00 -15.18 7.21
C GLY A 205 -10.42 -15.35 5.77
N SER A 206 -11.59 -15.85 5.57
CA SER A 206 -12.14 -16.01 4.23
C SER A 206 -13.64 -15.75 4.19
N ILE A 207 -14.11 -15.24 3.05
CA ILE A 207 -15.53 -15.28 2.69
C ILE A 207 -15.79 -16.66 2.12
N ALA A 208 -16.68 -17.42 2.76
CA ALA A 208 -17.12 -18.74 2.33
C ALA A 208 -18.60 -18.69 1.94
N PHE A 209 -18.98 -19.50 0.97
CA PHE A 209 -20.38 -19.65 0.54
C PHE A 209 -20.62 -21.02 -0.06
N ASN A 210 -21.86 -21.45 -0.07
CA ASN A 210 -22.26 -22.68 -0.71
C ASN A 210 -22.72 -22.40 -2.14
N ILE A 211 -22.47 -23.35 -3.04
CA ILE A 211 -22.92 -23.30 -4.43
C ILE A 211 -23.86 -24.46 -4.69
N SER A 212 -24.96 -24.18 -5.39
CA SER A 212 -25.73 -25.19 -6.11
C SER A 212 -25.65 -24.86 -7.59
N TYR A 213 -25.46 -25.86 -8.43
CA TYR A 213 -25.39 -25.70 -9.87
C TYR A 213 -26.48 -26.58 -10.51
N ASN A 214 -27.36 -25.96 -11.28
CA ASN A 214 -28.51 -26.62 -11.94
C ASN A 214 -29.32 -27.52 -10.97
N GLY A 215 -29.56 -27.02 -9.74
CA GLY A 215 -30.27 -27.73 -8.67
C GLY A 215 -29.43 -28.77 -7.91
N ILE A 216 -28.23 -29.08 -8.34
CA ILE A 216 -27.33 -29.98 -7.64
C ILE A 216 -26.54 -29.22 -6.58
N GLU A 217 -26.69 -29.65 -5.31
CA GLU A 217 -25.94 -29.00 -4.20
C GLU A 217 -24.43 -29.28 -4.28
N GLY A 218 -23.65 -28.27 -4.05
CA GLY A 218 -22.20 -28.34 -3.89
C GLY A 218 -21.79 -29.01 -2.56
N LYS A 219 -20.50 -29.02 -2.24
CA LYS A 219 -20.03 -29.41 -0.92
C LYS A 219 -20.58 -28.46 0.13
N LYS A 220 -21.20 -29.04 1.17
CA LYS A 220 -21.59 -28.36 2.39
C LYS A 220 -20.47 -28.59 3.41
N GLY A 221 -19.93 -27.54 3.95
CA GLY A 221 -18.90 -27.62 4.99
C GLY A 221 -18.85 -26.35 5.83
N ASP A 222 -18.16 -26.41 6.94
CA ASP A 222 -17.89 -25.25 7.81
C ASP A 222 -16.94 -24.21 7.16
N GLY A 223 -16.73 -24.31 5.87
CA GLY A 223 -15.77 -23.53 5.11
C GLY A 223 -14.37 -24.15 5.06
N ARG A 224 -14.14 -25.32 5.69
CA ARG A 224 -12.86 -26.04 5.63
C ARG A 224 -12.85 -27.12 4.54
N ASP A 225 -13.97 -27.74 4.28
CA ASP A 225 -14.07 -28.93 3.45
C ASP A 225 -14.71 -28.73 2.08
N GLY A 226 -14.28 -27.66 1.36
CA GLY A 226 -14.56 -27.56 -0.06
C GLY A 226 -15.69 -26.62 -0.46
N SER A 227 -16.24 -25.80 0.45
CA SER A 227 -17.01 -24.63 0.06
C SER A 227 -16.09 -23.64 -0.68
N PRO A 228 -16.54 -22.94 -1.70
CA PRO A 228 -15.80 -21.86 -2.30
C PRO A 228 -15.39 -20.84 -1.26
N ARG A 229 -14.12 -20.46 -1.27
CA ARG A 229 -13.53 -19.56 -0.29
C ARG A 229 -12.72 -18.48 -0.97
N LEU A 230 -12.85 -17.26 -0.46
CA LEU A 230 -12.12 -16.07 -0.90
C LEU A 230 -11.32 -15.55 0.28
N SER A 231 -10.00 -15.43 0.13
CA SER A 231 -9.16 -14.81 1.15
C SER A 231 -9.62 -13.37 1.41
N PHE A 232 -9.74 -12.97 2.68
CA PHE A 232 -10.22 -11.65 3.06
C PHE A 232 -9.67 -11.24 4.42
N SER A 233 -9.11 -10.03 4.50
CA SER A 233 -8.64 -9.44 5.75
C SER A 233 -9.69 -8.51 6.34
N LYS A 234 -10.35 -8.95 7.40
CA LYS A 234 -11.27 -8.12 8.19
C LYS A 234 -10.57 -6.86 8.72
N ARG A 235 -9.34 -7.02 9.23
CA ARG A 235 -8.54 -5.90 9.74
C ARG A 235 -8.29 -4.86 8.67
N ASP A 236 -7.81 -5.29 7.50
CA ASP A 236 -7.44 -4.37 6.42
C ASP A 236 -8.69 -3.70 5.82
N TYR A 237 -9.82 -4.42 5.75
CA TYR A 237 -11.09 -3.81 5.35
C TYR A 237 -11.47 -2.65 6.27
N TYR A 238 -11.47 -2.87 7.58
CA TYR A 238 -11.84 -1.80 8.51
C TYR A 238 -10.78 -0.71 8.60
N ALA A 239 -9.51 -1.00 8.35
CA ALA A 239 -8.47 0.01 8.24
C ALA A 239 -8.74 1.00 7.08
N THR A 240 -9.35 0.56 5.97
CA THR A 240 -9.75 1.47 4.88
C THR A 240 -10.85 2.47 5.28
N LYS A 241 -11.57 2.24 6.40
CA LYS A 241 -12.65 3.12 6.86
C LYS A 241 -12.16 4.33 7.67
N VAL A 242 -10.85 4.38 7.95
CA VAL A 242 -10.22 5.53 8.64
C VAL A 242 -9.03 6.00 7.80
N THR A 243 -9.08 7.22 7.33
CA THR A 243 -8.02 7.81 6.52
C THR A 243 -7.60 9.17 7.06
N VAL A 244 -6.44 9.69 6.64
CA VAL A 244 -5.95 11.01 7.06
C VAL A 244 -6.48 12.10 6.15
N LYS A 245 -6.97 13.19 6.74
CA LYS A 245 -7.35 14.42 6.01
C LYS A 245 -6.10 15.28 5.72
N THR A 246 -5.34 14.94 4.70
CA THR A 246 -4.09 15.62 4.37
C THR A 246 -4.24 17.10 4.03
N ASN A 247 -5.41 17.50 3.56
CA ASN A 247 -5.75 18.92 3.34
C ASN A 247 -5.83 19.72 4.63
N GLN A 248 -6.06 19.06 5.77
CA GLN A 248 -6.07 19.69 7.11
C GLN A 248 -4.68 19.63 7.75
N THR A 249 -4.04 18.44 7.76
CA THR A 249 -2.74 18.28 8.44
C THR A 249 -1.65 19.19 7.88
N LYS A 250 -1.66 19.49 6.58
CA LYS A 250 -0.69 20.40 5.95
C LYS A 250 -0.65 21.82 6.55
N ASN A 251 -1.69 22.21 7.28
CA ASN A 251 -1.78 23.51 7.94
C ASN A 251 -1.49 23.43 9.44
N MET A 252 -1.16 22.25 9.95
CA MET A 252 -0.99 21.97 11.37
C MET A 252 0.43 21.47 11.67
N TYR A 253 0.89 21.68 12.88
CA TYR A 253 2.17 21.13 13.34
C TYR A 253 1.93 19.78 14.02
N MET A 254 2.78 18.81 13.72
CA MET A 254 2.61 17.41 14.11
C MET A 254 2.50 17.22 15.62
N ARG A 255 3.40 17.81 16.39
CA ARG A 255 3.53 17.52 17.82
C ARG A 255 2.30 17.95 18.64
N GLY A 256 1.72 19.13 18.37
CA GLY A 256 0.53 19.58 19.04
C GLY A 256 -0.68 18.67 18.77
N VAL A 257 -0.85 18.28 17.50
CA VAL A 257 -1.90 17.32 17.13
C VAL A 257 -1.69 15.97 17.80
N TYR A 258 -0.45 15.48 17.84
CA TYR A 258 -0.10 14.23 18.51
C TYR A 258 -0.46 14.26 20.01
N GLU A 259 -0.14 15.34 20.72
CA GLU A 259 -0.44 15.44 22.17
C GLU A 259 -1.95 15.43 22.42
N HIS A 260 -2.72 16.06 21.56
CA HIS A 260 -4.17 16.25 21.71
C HIS A 260 -5.00 15.53 20.65
N ILE A 261 -4.57 14.35 20.21
CA ILE A 261 -5.20 13.62 19.10
C ILE A 261 -6.68 13.32 19.32
N GLU A 262 -7.10 13.09 20.56
CA GLU A 262 -8.51 12.85 20.89
C GLU A 262 -9.38 14.06 20.53
N PHE A 263 -8.85 15.25 20.77
CA PHE A 263 -9.48 16.51 20.41
C PHE A 263 -9.49 16.71 18.88
N TYR A 264 -8.35 16.47 18.21
CA TYR A 264 -8.19 16.65 16.77
C TYR A 264 -8.73 15.50 15.92
N ARG A 265 -9.23 14.43 16.52
CA ARG A 265 -9.69 13.21 15.83
C ARG A 265 -10.53 13.51 14.58
N SER A 266 -11.60 14.25 14.73
CA SER A 266 -12.52 14.58 13.63
C SER A 266 -11.94 15.59 12.61
N TYR A 267 -10.91 16.33 12.99
CA TYR A 267 -10.24 17.29 12.11
C TYR A 267 -9.20 16.62 11.21
N VAL A 268 -8.43 15.68 11.75
CA VAL A 268 -7.32 15.06 11.01
C VAL A 268 -7.67 13.70 10.42
N LEU A 269 -8.70 13.03 10.92
CA LEU A 269 -9.14 11.73 10.41
C LEU A 269 -10.49 11.84 9.70
N ASN A 270 -10.58 11.12 8.59
CA ASN A 270 -11.81 10.91 7.85
C ASN A 270 -12.37 9.53 8.16
N PHE A 271 -13.57 9.46 8.68
CA PHE A 271 -14.32 8.23 8.96
C PHE A 271 -15.81 8.56 9.05
N ASP A 272 -16.65 7.57 8.82
CA ASP A 272 -18.11 7.72 8.99
C ASP A 272 -18.46 7.67 10.48
N ALA A 273 -18.59 8.85 11.09
CA ALA A 273 -18.90 8.99 12.51
C ALA A 273 -20.32 8.49 12.89
N SER A 274 -21.21 8.27 11.92
CA SER A 274 -22.51 7.65 12.18
C SER A 274 -22.40 6.13 12.39
N LYS A 275 -21.34 5.50 11.84
CA LYS A 275 -21.12 4.05 11.87
C LYS A 275 -20.01 3.62 12.80
N PHE A 276 -18.95 4.43 12.93
CA PHE A 276 -17.71 4.02 13.59
C PHE A 276 -17.21 5.02 14.61
N VAL A 277 -16.49 4.49 15.61
CA VAL A 277 -15.76 5.29 16.60
C VAL A 277 -14.33 4.73 16.68
N PRO A 278 -13.31 5.49 16.22
CA PRO A 278 -11.91 5.13 16.43
C PRO A 278 -11.45 5.53 17.83
N TYR A 279 -10.92 4.59 18.61
CA TYR A 279 -10.23 4.80 19.88
C TYR A 279 -8.72 4.61 19.66
N PHE A 280 -7.90 5.35 20.40
CA PHE A 280 -6.45 5.27 20.28
C PHE A 280 -5.85 4.55 21.48
N GLU A 281 -5.27 3.36 21.25
CA GLU A 281 -4.68 2.52 22.31
C GLU A 281 -3.23 2.90 22.59
N SER A 282 -2.49 3.28 21.56
CA SER A 282 -1.12 3.76 21.68
C SER A 282 -0.80 4.76 20.58
N LYS A 283 0.19 5.61 20.86
CA LYS A 283 0.68 6.58 19.89
C LYS A 283 2.19 6.79 20.06
N HIS A 284 2.90 7.02 18.97
CA HIS A 284 4.29 7.45 18.97
C HIS A 284 4.56 8.37 17.77
N TYR A 285 5.47 9.33 17.92
CA TYR A 285 5.82 10.27 16.87
C TYR A 285 7.22 10.02 16.32
N ASN A 286 7.44 10.50 15.09
CA ASN A 286 8.72 10.48 14.42
C ASN A 286 8.97 11.86 13.77
N TYR A 287 9.87 12.64 14.32
CA TYR A 287 10.19 13.97 13.81
C TYR A 287 10.81 13.92 12.40
N SER A 288 11.66 12.94 12.12
CA SER A 288 12.30 12.84 10.81
C SER A 288 11.31 12.60 9.68
N GLU A 289 10.19 11.96 9.99
CA GLU A 289 9.09 11.74 9.04
C GLU A 289 8.00 12.82 9.10
N ASN A 290 8.10 13.73 10.05
CA ASN A 290 7.05 14.71 10.37
C ASN A 290 5.67 14.05 10.46
N ALA A 291 5.60 12.95 11.21
CA ALA A 291 4.43 12.09 11.33
C ALA A 291 4.35 11.43 12.70
N PHE A 292 3.18 10.94 13.03
CA PHE A 292 3.02 10.02 14.15
C PHE A 292 2.20 8.80 13.75
N TYR A 293 2.26 7.77 14.58
CA TYR A 293 1.59 6.49 14.37
C TYR A 293 0.58 6.27 15.50
N LEU A 294 -0.59 5.80 15.11
CA LEU A 294 -1.68 5.46 16.04
C LEU A 294 -2.00 3.99 15.94
N THR A 295 -2.11 3.31 17.08
CA THR A 295 -2.83 2.04 17.15
C THR A 295 -4.31 2.36 17.36
N VAL A 296 -5.10 2.15 16.33
CA VAL A 296 -6.53 2.45 16.30
C VAL A 296 -7.32 1.20 16.59
N ARG A 297 -8.17 1.26 17.61
CA ARG A 297 -9.21 0.28 17.89
C ARG A 297 -10.54 0.84 17.36
N LEU A 298 -11.00 0.30 16.24
CA LEU A 298 -12.23 0.74 15.59
C LEU A 298 -13.42 -0.02 16.14
N VAL A 299 -14.43 0.68 16.59
CA VAL A 299 -15.67 0.12 17.18
C VAL A 299 -16.89 0.60 16.40
N ALA A 300 -17.91 -0.24 16.26
CA ALA A 300 -19.19 0.17 15.70
C ALA A 300 -19.96 1.05 16.67
N ARG A 301 -20.67 2.06 16.15
CA ARG A 301 -21.45 2.99 16.98
C ARG A 301 -22.77 2.41 17.51
N ASP A 302 -23.22 1.29 16.99
CA ASP A 302 -24.49 0.64 17.37
C ASP A 302 -24.47 -0.07 18.73
N GLY A 303 -23.47 0.21 19.57
CA GLY A 303 -23.39 -0.27 20.94
C GLY A 303 -22.75 -1.65 21.12
N GLN A 304 -22.21 -2.26 20.05
CA GLN A 304 -21.39 -3.46 20.19
C GLN A 304 -19.99 -3.07 20.68
N GLU A 305 -19.64 -3.44 21.89
CA GLU A 305 -18.32 -3.13 22.48
C GLU A 305 -17.16 -3.90 21.83
N THR A 306 -17.44 -4.96 21.10
CA THR A 306 -16.41 -5.77 20.45
C THR A 306 -15.76 -4.97 19.33
N PRO A 307 -14.43 -4.80 19.34
CA PRO A 307 -13.75 -4.06 18.29
C PRO A 307 -13.91 -4.74 16.93
N LEU A 308 -14.23 -3.95 15.92
CA LEU A 308 -14.29 -4.41 14.54
C LEU A 308 -12.89 -4.79 14.05
N ALA A 309 -11.90 -3.97 14.37
CA ALA A 309 -10.49 -4.21 14.09
C ALA A 309 -9.59 -3.35 14.98
N THR A 310 -8.35 -3.81 15.19
CA THR A 310 -7.24 -3.01 15.70
C THR A 310 -6.14 -2.99 14.64
N PHE A 311 -5.66 -1.79 14.28
CA PHE A 311 -4.65 -1.61 13.27
C PHE A 311 -3.80 -0.37 13.55
N THR A 312 -2.59 -0.34 13.01
CA THR A 312 -1.71 0.83 13.09
C THR A 312 -1.85 1.67 11.82
N MET A 313 -1.98 2.99 11.99
CA MET A 313 -1.98 3.93 10.87
C MET A 313 -0.96 5.05 11.09
N LYS A 314 -0.39 5.55 10.00
CA LYS A 314 0.47 6.73 9.97
C LYS A 314 -0.39 7.97 9.74
N VAL A 315 -0.23 8.98 10.61
CA VAL A 315 -0.80 10.32 10.43
C VAL A 315 0.35 11.25 10.08
N GLY A 316 0.33 11.81 8.88
CA GLY A 316 1.40 12.63 8.34
C GLY A 316 0.89 13.76 7.46
N GLY A 317 1.81 14.37 6.69
CA GLY A 317 1.48 15.51 5.83
C GLY A 317 1.35 16.82 6.61
N PHE A 318 2.00 16.89 7.79
CA PHE A 318 2.02 18.08 8.62
C PHE A 318 2.94 19.16 8.06
N ARG A 319 2.66 20.39 8.44
CA ARG A 319 3.55 21.52 8.19
C ARG A 319 4.90 21.26 8.86
N PRO A 320 6.04 21.50 8.17
CA PRO A 320 7.35 21.32 8.78
C PRO A 320 7.53 22.23 10.00
N ILE A 321 8.06 21.70 11.09
CA ILE A 321 8.34 22.51 12.30
C ILE A 321 9.36 23.64 12.02
N SER A 322 10.23 23.45 11.04
CA SER A 322 11.17 24.48 10.59
C SER A 322 10.51 25.78 10.16
N ASP A 323 9.28 25.71 9.67
CA ASP A 323 8.53 26.90 9.21
C ASP A 323 8.09 27.78 10.39
N LEU A 324 8.02 27.21 11.59
CA LEU A 324 7.57 27.92 12.77
C LEU A 324 8.53 29.02 13.21
N SER A 325 9.82 28.85 12.93
CA SER A 325 10.85 29.82 13.33
C SER A 325 10.54 31.27 12.89
N ASP A 326 9.86 31.42 11.76
CA ASP A 326 9.54 32.73 11.19
C ASP A 326 8.30 33.37 11.83
N GLU A 327 7.52 32.59 12.56
CA GLU A 327 6.31 33.00 13.27
C GLU A 327 6.58 33.36 14.73
N LEU A 328 7.73 32.97 15.28
CA LEU A 328 8.09 33.20 16.68
C LEU A 328 8.71 34.58 16.89
N THR A 329 8.49 35.14 18.07
CA THR A 329 9.18 36.35 18.52
C THR A 329 9.40 36.28 20.05
N ILE A 330 10.42 36.96 20.56
CA ILE A 330 10.62 37.09 22.00
C ILE A 330 9.65 38.14 22.54
N SER A 331 9.00 37.82 23.65
CA SER A 331 8.09 38.74 24.34
C SER A 331 8.85 39.97 24.91
N THR A 332 8.26 41.13 24.77
CA THR A 332 8.80 42.36 25.36
C THR A 332 8.60 42.46 26.87
N TYR A 333 7.76 41.62 27.44
CA TYR A 333 7.41 41.61 28.87
C TYR A 333 8.20 40.60 29.70
N ASP A 334 9.16 39.94 29.08
CA ASP A 334 9.95 38.93 29.73
C ASP A 334 11.07 39.48 30.63
N ARG A 335 11.75 38.58 31.32
CA ARG A 335 12.86 38.91 32.21
C ARG A 335 14.16 39.28 31.52
N LEU A 336 14.18 39.33 30.18
CA LEU A 336 15.37 39.75 29.44
C LEU A 336 15.83 41.17 29.81
N ASN A 337 14.89 42.09 30.03
CA ASN A 337 15.17 43.46 30.40
C ASN A 337 15.98 43.49 31.71
N VAL A 338 15.61 42.72 32.71
CA VAL A 338 16.32 42.59 33.99
C VAL A 338 17.64 41.88 33.80
N PHE A 339 17.65 40.75 33.10
CA PHE A 339 18.83 39.95 32.85
C PHE A 339 19.96 40.72 32.21
N PHE A 340 19.65 41.47 31.14
CA PHE A 340 20.64 42.29 30.46
C PHE A 340 20.87 43.61 31.19
N GLY A 341 19.85 44.16 31.84
CA GLY A 341 19.96 45.37 32.62
C GLY A 341 21.09 45.29 33.67
N LYS A 342 21.06 44.27 34.50
CA LYS A 342 22.10 44.01 35.51
C LYS A 342 23.54 43.90 34.95
N ARG A 343 23.68 43.56 33.66
CA ARG A 343 24.96 43.29 33.01
C ARG A 343 25.49 44.39 32.15
N PHE A 344 24.61 45.21 31.57
CA PHE A 344 24.97 46.21 30.56
C PHE A 344 24.55 47.62 30.90
N ARG A 345 23.70 47.84 31.89
CA ARG A 345 23.42 49.16 32.40
C ARG A 345 24.75 49.81 32.88
N GLY A 346 24.92 51.10 32.59
CA GLY A 346 26.15 51.83 32.95
C GLY A 346 27.40 51.47 32.14
N LYS A 347 27.37 50.49 31.24
CA LYS A 347 28.46 50.20 30.33
C LYS A 347 28.52 51.20 29.21
N ALA A 348 29.69 51.38 28.62
CA ALA A 348 29.89 52.28 27.45
C ALA A 348 29.04 51.81 26.25
N TYR A 349 28.74 52.75 25.36
CA TYR A 349 28.13 52.35 24.08
C TYR A 349 29.11 51.52 23.26
N GLY A 350 28.57 50.56 22.51
CA GLY A 350 29.42 49.71 21.71
C GLY A 350 28.81 48.37 21.37
N ASP A 351 29.61 47.57 20.73
CA ASP A 351 29.28 46.19 20.33
C ASP A 351 29.56 45.21 21.47
N TYR A 352 28.54 44.45 21.84
CA TYR A 352 28.60 43.43 22.87
C TYR A 352 28.21 42.04 22.35
N THR A 353 28.24 41.83 21.04
CA THR A 353 27.77 40.59 20.39
C THR A 353 28.38 39.34 21.01
N ALA A 354 29.71 39.29 21.11
CA ALA A 354 30.38 38.10 21.67
C ALA A 354 29.93 37.80 23.11
N LYS A 355 29.81 38.82 23.95
CA LYS A 355 29.38 38.68 25.35
C LYS A 355 27.91 38.25 25.46
N VAL A 356 27.05 38.86 24.66
CA VAL A 356 25.62 38.50 24.64
C VAL A 356 25.42 37.10 24.08
N LYS A 357 26.16 36.70 23.05
CA LYS A 357 26.16 35.33 22.50
C LYS A 357 26.51 34.30 23.56
N ALA A 358 27.56 34.53 24.37
CA ALA A 358 27.91 33.64 25.46
C ALA A 358 26.85 33.59 26.57
N LEU A 359 26.21 34.75 26.86
CA LEU A 359 25.15 34.82 27.85
C LEU A 359 23.85 34.17 27.39
N SER A 360 23.53 34.25 26.11
CA SER A 360 22.30 33.68 25.54
C SER A 360 22.19 32.14 25.72
N GLN A 361 23.32 31.45 25.79
CA GLN A 361 23.35 30.03 26.09
C GLN A 361 22.81 29.67 27.48
N LYS A 362 22.70 30.63 28.38
CA LYS A 362 22.15 30.49 29.73
C LYS A 362 20.66 30.82 29.82
N LEU A 363 20.07 31.27 28.75
CA LEU A 363 18.65 31.59 28.69
C LEU A 363 17.84 30.33 28.46
N TRP A 364 16.77 30.22 29.18
CA TRP A 364 15.76 29.18 29.00
C TRP A 364 14.60 29.75 28.18
N LEU A 365 14.45 29.29 26.96
CA LEU A 365 13.40 29.75 26.10
C LEU A 365 12.21 28.78 26.19
N HIS A 366 11.05 29.29 26.53
CA HIS A 366 9.80 28.54 26.55
C HIS A 366 8.71 29.32 25.81
N LEU A 367 7.74 28.60 25.31
CA LEU A 367 6.57 29.25 24.72
C LEU A 367 5.63 29.74 25.83
N ALA A 368 5.15 30.95 25.67
CA ALA A 368 4.14 31.50 26.56
C ALA A 368 2.81 30.77 26.34
N ASP A 369 2.13 30.48 27.45
CA ASP A 369 0.77 29.97 27.45
C ASP A 369 -0.17 31.07 26.98
N LEU A 370 -0.63 30.99 25.76
CA LEU A 370 -1.66 31.87 25.23
C LEU A 370 -3.03 31.33 25.61
N TYR A 371 -3.63 31.89 26.65
CA TYR A 371 -5.03 31.62 26.97
C TYR A 371 -5.94 32.30 25.95
N ILE A 372 -6.58 31.49 25.12
CA ILE A 372 -7.64 31.96 24.24
C ILE A 372 -8.97 31.58 24.84
N THR A 373 -9.82 32.58 25.02
CA THR A 373 -11.07 32.49 25.74
C THR A 373 -12.10 31.59 25.06
N ARG A 374 -12.72 30.85 25.85
CA ARG A 374 -13.99 30.17 26.00
C ARG A 374 -14.67 29.47 24.81
N ASP A 375 -14.73 30.05 23.64
CA ASP A 375 -15.43 29.43 22.49
C ASP A 375 -14.47 29.06 21.38
N ASN A 376 -13.22 29.43 21.53
CA ASN A 376 -12.14 29.10 20.65
C ASN A 376 -11.22 28.16 21.39
N PHE A 377 -10.92 27.06 20.75
CA PHE A 377 -9.98 26.09 21.24
C PHE A 377 -8.69 26.74 21.64
N GLN A 378 -8.27 26.49 22.86
CA GLN A 378 -7.01 27.00 23.38
C GLN A 378 -5.87 26.31 22.65
N HIS A 379 -5.05 27.09 22.03
CA HIS A 379 -3.83 26.63 21.41
C HIS A 379 -2.76 26.71 22.46
N LEU A 380 -2.56 25.61 23.11
CA LEU A 380 -1.51 25.49 24.10
C LEU A 380 -0.18 25.42 23.36
N LEU A 381 0.60 26.46 23.54
CA LEU A 381 2.00 26.44 23.22
C LEU A 381 2.70 25.80 24.41
N TYR A 382 3.01 24.51 24.33
CA TYR A 382 3.72 23.84 25.40
C TYR A 382 5.21 24.12 25.30
N GLY A 383 5.72 24.81 26.30
CA GLY A 383 7.13 24.82 26.61
C GLY A 383 7.47 23.80 27.65
N ARG A 384 8.74 23.52 27.82
CA ARG A 384 9.24 22.70 28.92
C ARG A 384 8.97 23.40 30.26
N GLU A 385 8.56 22.65 31.28
CA GLU A 385 8.35 23.15 32.62
C GLU A 385 9.51 24.01 33.12
N GLU A 386 9.18 25.06 33.91
CA GLU A 386 10.19 25.91 34.54
C GLU A 386 11.22 25.08 35.31
N ARG A 387 12.45 25.14 34.88
CA ARG A 387 13.56 24.64 35.72
C ARG A 387 13.95 25.69 36.73
N SER A 388 13.28 25.70 37.85
CA SER A 388 13.61 26.55 38.98
C SER A 388 14.98 26.25 39.60
N ASP A 389 15.54 25.08 39.33
CA ASP A 389 16.72 24.51 40.00
C ASP A 389 18.08 24.97 39.45
N LYS A 390 18.13 25.69 38.31
CA LYS A 390 19.40 26.00 37.65
C LYS A 390 19.76 27.47 37.46
N GLY A 391 19.01 28.39 38.05
CA GLY A 391 19.30 29.83 37.96
C GLY A 391 19.28 30.37 36.52
N ASN A 392 18.72 29.67 35.58
CA ASN A 392 18.52 30.10 34.20
C ASN A 392 17.32 31.04 34.14
N TYR A 393 17.45 32.10 33.39
CA TYR A 393 16.33 33.01 33.17
C TYR A 393 15.39 32.44 32.13
N ASN A 394 14.12 32.34 32.49
CA ASN A 394 13.05 31.98 31.58
C ASN A 394 12.74 33.15 30.66
N VAL A 395 12.67 32.89 29.38
CA VAL A 395 12.34 33.86 28.34
C VAL A 395 11.13 33.37 27.57
N GLU A 396 10.06 34.15 27.63
CA GLU A 396 8.85 33.85 26.88
C GLU A 396 9.04 34.12 25.41
N VAL A 397 8.64 33.15 24.60
CA VAL A 397 8.57 33.25 23.16
C VAL A 397 7.11 33.21 22.71
N TRP A 398 6.74 34.14 21.89
CA TRP A 398 5.37 34.30 21.43
C TRP A 398 5.25 33.93 19.97
N ARG A 399 4.07 33.49 19.60
CA ARG A 399 3.61 33.34 18.23
C ARG A 399 2.54 34.39 17.96
N PRO A 400 2.89 35.57 17.47
CA PRO A 400 1.89 36.60 17.18
C PRO A 400 1.00 36.15 16.01
N ASN A 401 -0.25 36.62 15.98
CA ASN A 401 -1.21 36.44 14.88
C ASN A 401 -1.67 35.01 14.65
N ASN A 402 -2.18 34.41 15.66
CA ASN A 402 -2.82 33.10 15.59
C ASN A 402 -4.23 33.19 14.97
N GLY A 403 -4.37 33.69 13.77
CA GLY A 403 -5.66 34.04 13.15
C GLY A 403 -6.62 32.91 12.84
N SER A 404 -6.28 31.65 13.09
CA SER A 404 -7.16 30.51 12.82
C SER A 404 -7.06 29.46 13.92
N ILE A 405 -8.22 29.03 14.40
CA ILE A 405 -8.38 27.97 15.41
C ILE A 405 -7.71 26.63 15.06
N TYR A 406 -7.38 26.42 13.79
CA TYR A 406 -6.86 25.12 13.32
C TYR A 406 -5.33 25.07 13.22
N ASN A 407 -4.62 26.12 13.62
CA ASN A 407 -3.22 26.28 13.28
C ASN A 407 -2.23 26.12 14.42
N GLN A 408 -2.59 25.41 15.56
CA GLN A 408 -2.08 26.21 16.63
C GLN A 408 -1.49 25.49 17.78
N ASP A 409 -1.72 24.21 17.90
CA ASP A 409 -1.03 23.45 18.90
C ASP A 409 0.39 23.18 18.43
N VAL A 410 1.29 23.94 19.00
CA VAL A 410 2.72 23.78 18.78
C VAL A 410 3.32 23.32 20.08
N TYR A 411 3.98 22.17 20.04
CA TYR A 411 4.77 21.69 21.14
C TYR A 411 6.25 21.92 20.84
N LEU A 412 6.90 22.84 21.57
CA LEU A 412 8.31 23.15 21.39
C LEU A 412 9.10 22.81 22.65
N GLU A 413 10.13 22.01 22.45
CA GLU A 413 11.13 21.71 23.45
C GLU A 413 12.51 22.16 22.97
N ASP A 414 13.39 22.52 23.91
CA ASP A 414 14.80 22.88 23.63
C ASP A 414 14.97 23.96 22.55
N LEU A 415 14.07 24.98 22.57
CA LEU A 415 14.14 26.10 21.63
C LEU A 415 15.47 26.87 21.82
N LYS A 416 16.19 27.09 20.73
CA LYS A 416 17.49 27.73 20.71
C LYS A 416 17.51 28.93 19.80
N ILE A 417 18.26 29.94 20.21
CA ILE A 417 18.52 31.15 19.40
C ILE A 417 20.01 31.27 19.09
N GLU A 418 20.30 31.88 17.94
CA GLU A 418 21.61 32.43 17.60
C GLU A 418 21.55 33.95 17.62
N VAL A 419 22.39 34.56 18.48
CA VAL A 419 22.57 36.01 18.49
C VAL A 419 23.52 36.40 17.38
N LEU A 420 23.06 37.26 16.47
CA LEU A 420 23.82 37.73 15.32
C LEU A 420 24.53 39.05 15.61
N SER A 421 23.87 39.97 16.33
CA SER A 421 24.47 41.19 16.81
C SER A 421 23.84 41.66 18.12
N ALA A 422 24.58 42.36 18.93
CA ALA A 422 24.09 43.04 20.12
C ALA A 422 24.85 44.36 20.34
N LYS A 423 24.14 45.48 20.26
CA LYS A 423 24.73 46.82 20.41
C LYS A 423 24.03 47.58 21.52
N LYS A 424 24.83 48.18 22.42
CA LYS A 424 24.29 49.07 23.42
C LYS A 424 24.17 50.48 22.86
N VAL A 425 22.98 51.05 22.88
CA VAL A 425 22.62 52.39 22.41
C VAL A 425 21.69 53.01 23.45
N GLY A 426 22.15 54.05 24.14
CA GLY A 426 21.39 54.60 25.25
C GLY A 426 21.09 53.60 26.35
N ASN A 427 19.85 53.55 26.79
CA ASN A 427 19.35 52.59 27.78
C ASN A 427 18.82 51.29 27.16
N PHE A 428 19.21 51.03 25.93
CA PHE A 428 18.79 49.85 25.21
C PHE A 428 19.96 48.98 24.79
N LEU A 429 19.72 47.66 24.77
CA LEU A 429 20.53 46.72 24.02
C LEU A 429 19.73 46.29 22.78
N GLU A 430 20.20 46.70 21.61
CA GLU A 430 19.63 46.30 20.34
C GLU A 430 20.19 44.92 20.00
N LEU A 431 19.31 43.93 19.95
CA LEU A 431 19.62 42.51 19.72
C LEU A 431 19.05 42.06 18.39
N THR A 432 19.92 41.55 17.53
CA THR A 432 19.50 40.81 16.32
C THR A 432 19.77 39.32 16.53
N TYR A 433 18.77 38.48 16.32
CA TYR A 433 18.85 37.06 16.54
C TYR A 433 18.01 36.30 15.53
N LYS A 434 18.18 34.99 15.48
CA LYS A 434 17.28 34.04 14.81
C LYS A 434 17.04 32.80 15.70
N PHE A 435 15.89 32.19 15.53
CA PHE A 435 15.66 30.86 16.09
C PHE A 435 16.38 29.83 15.21
N VAL A 436 17.09 28.86 15.82
CA VAL A 436 17.95 27.93 15.07
C VAL A 436 17.57 26.48 15.23
N ALA A 437 16.92 26.12 16.30
CA ALA A 437 16.47 24.74 16.54
C ALA A 437 15.36 24.66 17.56
N ALA A 438 14.54 23.62 17.46
CA ALA A 438 13.63 23.11 18.50
C ALA A 438 13.31 21.63 18.24
N ASN A 439 13.00 20.86 19.28
CA ASN A 439 12.55 19.47 19.13
C ASN A 439 13.46 18.64 18.21
N GLU A 440 14.77 18.79 18.35
CA GLU A 440 15.77 18.10 17.50
C GLU A 440 15.75 18.50 16.01
N VAL A 441 14.97 19.53 15.64
CA VAL A 441 14.85 20.05 14.27
C VAL A 441 15.60 21.36 14.14
N SER A 442 16.44 21.48 13.10
CA SER A 442 17.11 22.75 12.75
C SER A 442 16.18 23.67 11.98
N PHE A 443 16.26 24.97 12.27
CA PHE A 443 15.51 26.01 11.60
C PHE A 443 16.37 26.83 10.63
N ASN A 444 15.76 27.26 9.52
CA ASN A 444 16.28 28.31 8.65
C ASN A 444 15.55 29.63 8.94
N GLY A 445 15.52 30.02 10.22
CA GLY A 445 14.76 31.17 10.70
C GLY A 445 15.20 32.48 10.13
N LYS A 446 14.26 33.42 9.91
CA LYS A 446 14.56 34.81 9.58
C LYS A 446 15.20 35.50 10.77
N GLN A 447 15.85 36.64 10.47
CA GLN A 447 16.40 37.50 11.48
C GLN A 447 15.31 38.37 12.11
N HIS A 448 15.35 38.44 13.44
CA HIS A 448 14.48 39.30 14.25
C HIS A 448 15.33 40.35 14.96
N THR A 449 14.80 41.56 15.13
CA THR A 449 15.41 42.60 15.91
C THR A 449 14.56 42.89 17.13
N PHE A 450 15.21 42.98 18.30
CA PHE A 450 14.57 43.22 19.58
C PHE A 450 15.35 44.25 20.38
N LYS A 451 14.65 45.25 20.97
CA LYS A 451 15.25 46.24 21.85
C LYS A 451 14.97 45.86 23.30
N VAL A 452 16.01 45.44 23.99
CA VAL A 452 15.95 45.16 25.42
C VAL A 452 16.16 46.45 26.18
N HIS A 453 15.18 46.85 26.98
CA HIS A 453 15.33 47.97 27.89
C HIS A 453 16.16 47.53 29.09
N LEU A 454 17.26 48.23 29.38
CA LEU A 454 18.20 47.83 30.43
C LEU A 454 17.70 48.31 31.82
N MET A 455 16.63 47.66 32.32
CA MET A 455 16.04 47.96 33.63
C MET A 455 16.80 47.24 34.78
N GLU A 456 16.57 47.73 35.98
CA GLU A 456 16.88 47.02 37.23
C GLU A 456 15.69 46.19 37.67
N GLU A 457 15.90 45.16 38.49
CA GLU A 457 14.86 44.46 39.19
C GLU A 457 14.10 45.37 40.09
#